data_73be41637f78f884f0b27b4597f5f1be
#
_entry.id   73be41637f78f884f0b27b4597f5f1be
#
_cell.length_a   1.000
_cell.length_b   1.000
_cell.length_c   1.000
_cell.angle_alpha   90.00
_cell.angle_beta   90.00
_cell.angle_gamma   90.00
#
_symmetry.space_group_name_H-M   'P 1'
#
loop_
_entity.id
_entity.type
_entity.pdbx_description
1 polymer ?
#
loop_
_entity_poly.entity_id
_entity_poly.type
_entity_poly.pdbx_seq_one_letter_code
_entity_poly.pdbx_strand_id
1 'polypeptide(L)'
;MSGFFGCVSRNECVNDVFYGTDYHSHLGTKRAGLAFYDGEKFIRSIHSLENGYFRNKFEDDLPKFGESNMGIGVISDSESQPITITSHLGRYAVVTVARIDNIEELTRELLEKRHHFAELSDSKIIRAAPQNGFCKAAPVT
;
A
#
# COMPACT_ATOMS: atom_id res chain seq x y z
N MET A 1 -7.52 -11.12 -8.55
CA MET A 1 -6.86 -11.55 -7.30
C MET A 1 -5.74 -10.57 -7.01
N SER A 2 -5.49 -10.23 -5.76
CA SER A 2 -4.51 -9.24 -5.37
C SER A 2 -3.44 -9.86 -4.48
N GLY A 3 -2.28 -9.23 -4.38
CA GLY A 3 -1.19 -9.66 -3.51
C GLY A 3 -0.32 -8.50 -3.09
N PHE A 4 0.39 -8.63 -2.01
CA PHE A 4 1.33 -7.62 -1.55
C PHE A 4 2.61 -8.26 -1.00
N PHE A 5 3.68 -7.47 -0.99
CA PHE A 5 4.97 -7.81 -0.43
C PHE A 5 5.53 -6.63 0.35
N GLY A 6 6.18 -6.88 1.46
CA GLY A 6 6.82 -5.84 2.27
C GLY A 6 8.17 -6.28 2.79
N CYS A 7 9.10 -5.35 2.88
CA CYS A 7 10.43 -5.57 3.41
C CYS A 7 10.90 -4.41 4.28
N VAL A 8 11.53 -4.75 5.39
CA VAL A 8 12.32 -3.84 6.23
C VAL A 8 13.68 -4.48 6.43
N SER A 9 14.74 -3.78 6.07
CA SER A 9 16.11 -4.29 6.09
C SER A 9 17.06 -3.29 6.76
N ARG A 10 18.22 -3.76 7.16
CA ARG A 10 19.34 -2.90 7.56
C ARG A 10 20.05 -2.27 6.36
N ASN A 11 19.96 -2.95 5.23
CA ASN A 11 20.54 -2.53 3.97
C ASN A 11 19.42 -2.09 3.00
N GLU A 12 19.80 -1.63 1.84
CA GLU A 12 18.88 -1.36 0.74
C GLU A 12 18.02 -2.59 0.44
N CYS A 13 16.70 -2.37 0.21
CA CYS A 13 15.73 -3.44 -0.07
C CYS A 13 14.83 -3.17 -1.30
N VAL A 14 15.21 -2.22 -2.14
CA VAL A 14 14.39 -1.83 -3.31
C VAL A 14 14.19 -3.01 -4.25
N ASN A 15 15.26 -3.75 -4.54
CA ASN A 15 15.19 -4.91 -5.41
C ASN A 15 14.35 -6.05 -4.79
N ASP A 16 14.47 -6.27 -3.49
CA ASP A 16 13.68 -7.31 -2.81
C ASP A 16 12.18 -7.03 -2.90
N VAL A 17 11.78 -5.78 -2.67
CA VAL A 17 10.38 -5.37 -2.78
C VAL A 17 9.91 -5.41 -4.22
N PHE A 18 10.74 -4.98 -5.17
CA PHE A 18 10.41 -5.02 -6.59
C PHE A 18 10.15 -6.45 -7.07
N TYR A 19 11.10 -7.37 -6.87
CA TYR A 19 10.94 -8.76 -7.29
C TYR A 19 9.89 -9.51 -6.47
N GLY A 20 9.77 -9.24 -5.18
CA GLY A 20 8.72 -9.81 -4.34
C GLY A 20 7.33 -9.41 -4.79
N THR A 21 7.15 -8.16 -5.23
CA THR A 21 5.88 -7.68 -5.79
C THR A 21 5.64 -8.24 -7.19
N ASP A 22 6.68 -8.28 -8.03
CA ASP A 22 6.62 -8.89 -9.37
C ASP A 22 6.18 -10.35 -9.34
N TYR A 23 6.61 -11.10 -8.33
CA TYR A 23 6.17 -12.48 -8.13
C TYR A 23 4.64 -12.60 -8.02
N HIS A 24 3.96 -11.60 -7.46
CA HIS A 24 2.52 -11.52 -7.36
C HIS A 24 1.83 -10.94 -8.61
N SER A 25 2.58 -10.44 -9.58
CA SER A 25 2.01 -9.75 -10.75
C SER A 25 1.12 -10.62 -11.62
N HIS A 26 1.27 -11.94 -11.55
CA HIS A 26 0.41 -12.89 -12.22
C HIS A 26 -0.97 -13.08 -11.56
N LEU A 27 -1.14 -12.58 -10.33
CA LEU A 27 -2.39 -12.69 -9.56
C LEU A 27 -3.35 -11.55 -9.82
N GLY A 28 -2.85 -10.40 -10.27
CA GLY A 28 -3.63 -9.19 -10.51
C GLY A 28 -3.35 -8.60 -11.87
N THR A 29 -4.32 -7.91 -12.44
CA THR A 29 -4.26 -7.48 -13.83
C THR A 29 -4.44 -5.98 -14.03
N LYS A 30 -4.93 -5.25 -13.05
CA LYS A 30 -5.32 -3.86 -13.25
C LYS A 30 -4.28 -2.83 -12.81
N ARG A 31 -3.79 -2.93 -11.60
CA ARG A 31 -2.91 -1.91 -11.01
C ARG A 31 -1.84 -2.50 -10.13
N ALA A 32 -0.72 -1.80 -10.07
CA ALA A 32 0.34 -2.09 -9.12
C ALA A 32 0.89 -0.80 -8.51
N GLY A 33 1.44 -0.90 -7.33
CA GLY A 33 2.07 0.21 -6.66
C GLY A 33 3.22 -0.21 -5.77
N LEU A 34 4.20 0.68 -5.68
CA LEU A 34 5.35 0.57 -4.81
C LEU A 34 5.45 1.81 -3.94
N ALA A 35 5.80 1.64 -2.68
CA ALA A 35 6.13 2.74 -1.79
C ALA A 35 7.38 2.40 -0.98
N PHE A 36 8.29 3.35 -0.89
CA PHE A 36 9.58 3.22 -0.20
C PHE A 36 9.82 4.39 0.74
N TYR A 37 10.63 4.13 1.76
CA TYR A 37 11.09 5.11 2.72
C TYR A 37 12.58 4.90 3.00
N ASP A 38 13.36 5.96 2.89
CA ASP A 38 14.82 5.94 3.08
C ASP A 38 15.29 6.52 4.43
N GLY A 39 14.35 6.85 5.31
CA GLY A 39 14.61 7.53 6.58
C GLY A 39 14.28 9.03 6.53
N GLU A 40 14.21 9.63 5.35
CA GLU A 40 13.90 11.04 5.14
C GLU A 40 12.74 11.23 4.16
N LYS A 41 12.78 10.51 3.04
CA LYS A 41 11.84 10.66 1.92
C LYS A 41 10.89 9.48 1.84
N PHE A 42 9.67 9.80 1.52
CA PHE A 42 8.63 8.83 1.21
C PHE A 42 8.30 8.92 -0.28
N ILE A 43 8.57 7.86 -1.02
CA ILE A 43 8.42 7.82 -2.48
C ILE A 43 7.40 6.74 -2.83
N ARG A 44 6.42 7.12 -3.64
CA ARG A 44 5.36 6.22 -4.10
C ARG A 44 5.25 6.28 -5.62
N SER A 45 5.08 5.13 -6.24
CA SER A 45 4.78 4.99 -7.66
C SER A 45 3.63 4.02 -7.87
N ILE A 46 2.68 4.37 -8.72
CA ILE A 46 1.52 3.54 -9.07
C ILE A 46 1.36 3.55 -10.57
N HIS A 47 1.19 2.35 -11.15
CA HIS A 47 0.95 2.18 -12.58
C HIS A 47 -0.24 1.27 -12.87
N SER A 48 -0.90 1.52 -14.00
CA SER A 48 -1.84 0.56 -14.59
C SER A 48 -1.07 -0.58 -15.26
N LEU A 49 -1.52 -1.80 -15.04
CA LEU A 49 -0.98 -3.01 -15.68
C LEU A 49 -1.80 -3.47 -16.90
N GLU A 50 -2.85 -2.74 -17.26
CA GLU A 50 -3.74 -3.11 -18.37
C GLU A 50 -3.03 -3.17 -19.73
N ASN A 51 -1.98 -2.36 -19.91
CA ASN A 51 -1.24 -2.25 -21.16
C ASN A 51 0.25 -2.56 -20.99
N GLY A 52 0.62 -3.46 -20.12
CA GLY A 52 2.03 -3.83 -19.95
C GLY A 52 2.31 -4.62 -18.69
N TYR A 53 3.45 -5.27 -18.68
CA TYR A 53 3.90 -6.07 -17.55
C TYR A 53 4.44 -5.18 -16.42
N PHE A 54 4.35 -5.66 -15.19
CA PHE A 54 4.83 -4.99 -13.99
C PHE A 54 6.27 -4.49 -14.14
N ARG A 55 7.19 -5.34 -14.56
CA ARG A 55 8.60 -4.98 -14.71
C ARG A 55 8.79 -3.77 -15.61
N ASN A 56 8.19 -3.79 -16.79
CA ASN A 56 8.34 -2.70 -17.77
C ASN A 56 7.78 -1.36 -17.27
N LYS A 57 6.79 -1.42 -16.38
CA LYS A 57 6.17 -0.20 -15.84
C LYS A 57 6.96 0.43 -14.70
N PHE A 58 7.66 -0.38 -13.91
CA PHE A 58 8.35 0.09 -12.71
C PHE A 58 9.88 0.14 -12.86
N GLU A 59 10.46 -0.44 -13.90
CA GLU A 59 11.91 -0.46 -14.12
C GLU A 59 12.51 0.95 -14.16
N ASP A 60 11.84 1.88 -14.84
CA ASP A 60 12.26 3.29 -14.94
C ASP A 60 12.10 4.05 -13.61
N ASP A 61 11.30 3.54 -12.69
CA ASP A 61 11.09 4.15 -11.38
C ASP A 61 12.11 3.69 -10.33
N LEU A 62 12.80 2.55 -10.55
CA LEU A 62 13.75 2.00 -9.58
C LEU A 62 14.82 3.01 -9.12
N PRO A 63 15.43 3.82 -9.99
CA PRO A 63 16.40 4.82 -9.57
C PRO A 63 15.83 5.89 -8.63
N LYS A 64 14.53 6.16 -8.70
CA LYS A 64 13.85 7.16 -7.85
C LYS A 64 13.77 6.71 -6.39
N PHE A 65 13.74 5.40 -6.15
CA PHE A 65 13.62 4.83 -4.81
C PHE A 65 14.95 4.85 -4.04
N GLY A 66 16.08 5.09 -4.72
CA GLY A 66 17.39 5.23 -4.10
C GLY A 66 17.82 3.99 -3.32
N GLU A 67 18.42 4.21 -2.16
CA GLU A 67 18.88 3.18 -1.23
C GLU A 67 17.89 2.96 -0.08
N SER A 68 16.59 2.94 -0.39
CA SER A 68 15.56 2.75 0.63
C SER A 68 15.68 1.39 1.31
N ASN A 69 15.58 1.40 2.63
CA ASN A 69 15.70 0.20 3.47
C ASN A 69 14.34 -0.31 3.98
N MET A 70 13.28 0.34 3.58
CA MET A 70 11.90 -0.03 3.93
C MET A 70 11.00 0.18 2.71
N GLY A 71 10.21 -0.82 2.37
CA GLY A 71 9.30 -0.71 1.24
C GLY A 71 8.16 -1.72 1.29
N ILE A 72 7.11 -1.35 0.59
CA ILE A 72 5.93 -2.19 0.34
C ILE A 72 5.52 -2.11 -1.12
N GLY A 73 5.06 -3.22 -1.65
CA GLY A 73 4.51 -3.30 -2.99
C GLY A 73 3.20 -4.06 -3.00
N VAL A 74 2.33 -3.74 -3.95
CA VAL A 74 1.01 -4.33 -4.07
C VAL A 74 0.61 -4.48 -5.53
N ILE A 75 -0.06 -5.57 -5.82
CA ILE A 75 -0.83 -5.79 -7.03
C ILE A 75 -2.31 -5.76 -6.64
N SER A 76 -3.10 -4.92 -7.28
CA SER A 76 -4.51 -4.73 -6.95
C SER A 76 -5.41 -4.72 -8.18
N ASP A 77 -6.54 -5.40 -8.08
CA ASP A 77 -7.57 -5.41 -9.11
C ASP A 77 -8.63 -4.31 -8.90
N SER A 78 -8.63 -3.65 -7.77
CA SER A 78 -9.67 -2.70 -7.39
C SER A 78 -9.17 -1.26 -7.35
N GLU A 79 -8.41 -0.91 -6.36
CA GLU A 79 -8.04 0.47 -6.09
C GLU A 79 -6.54 0.74 -6.21
N SER A 80 -6.20 2.01 -6.35
CA SER A 80 -4.82 2.45 -6.43
C SER A 80 -4.16 2.41 -5.06
N GLN A 81 -3.23 1.50 -4.87
CA GLN A 81 -2.46 1.30 -3.65
C GLN A 81 -0.95 1.36 -3.95
N PRO A 82 -0.07 1.60 -2.99
CA PRO A 82 -0.31 1.90 -1.57
C PRO A 82 -1.03 3.22 -1.32
N ILE A 83 -1.89 3.25 -0.30
CA ILE A 83 -2.54 4.48 0.16
C ILE A 83 -1.59 5.19 1.11
N THR A 84 -1.30 6.46 0.86
CA THR A 84 -0.46 7.28 1.74
C THR A 84 -1.31 8.14 2.64
N ILE A 85 -0.93 8.22 3.90
CA ILE A 85 -1.64 8.95 4.95
C ILE A 85 -0.65 9.86 5.66
N THR A 86 -1.05 11.12 5.84
CA THR A 86 -0.37 12.06 6.73
C THR A 86 -1.23 12.26 7.97
N SER A 87 -0.68 11.98 9.13
CA SER A 87 -1.35 12.12 10.42
C SER A 87 -0.46 12.82 11.44
N HIS A 88 -0.97 13.01 12.65
CA HIS A 88 -0.17 13.51 13.78
C HIS A 88 1.00 12.58 14.15
N LEU A 89 0.95 11.31 13.73
CA LEU A 89 2.03 10.33 13.92
C LEU A 89 3.07 10.34 12.79
N GLY A 90 2.92 11.24 11.81
CA GLY A 90 3.77 11.31 10.63
C GLY A 90 3.09 10.75 9.38
N ARG A 91 3.90 10.48 8.37
CA ARG A 91 3.47 9.91 7.10
C ARG A 91 3.68 8.40 7.09
N TYR A 92 2.69 7.66 6.65
CA TYR A 92 2.77 6.22 6.48
C TYR A 92 2.01 5.74 5.24
N ALA A 93 2.32 4.55 4.78
CA ALA A 93 1.61 3.89 3.69
C ALA A 93 0.92 2.62 4.17
N VAL A 94 -0.22 2.35 3.57
CA VAL A 94 -1.01 1.14 3.84
C VAL A 94 -1.30 0.42 2.54
N VAL A 95 -1.14 -0.89 2.56
CA VAL A 95 -1.63 -1.80 1.53
C VAL A 95 -2.62 -2.76 2.17
N THR A 96 -3.66 -3.12 1.42
CA THR A 96 -4.65 -4.08 1.89
C THR A 96 -5.06 -5.00 0.75
N VAL A 97 -5.19 -6.27 1.07
CA VAL A 97 -5.80 -7.29 0.22
C VAL A 97 -6.85 -7.97 1.08
N ALA A 98 -8.03 -7.38 1.12
CA ALA A 98 -9.13 -7.83 1.96
C ALA A 98 -10.48 -7.52 1.31
N ARG A 99 -11.49 -8.26 1.71
CA ARG A 99 -12.89 -7.97 1.47
C ARG A 99 -13.60 -7.91 2.82
N ILE A 100 -14.38 -6.86 3.00
CA ILE A 100 -15.16 -6.64 4.23
C ILE A 100 -16.62 -7.01 3.92
N ASP A 101 -17.13 -8.06 4.52
CA ASP A 101 -18.49 -8.53 4.23
C ASP A 101 -19.57 -7.61 4.81
N ASN A 102 -19.29 -6.97 5.95
CA ASN A 102 -20.20 -6.02 6.61
C ASN A 102 -19.82 -4.55 6.40
N ILE A 103 -19.33 -4.21 5.20
CA ILE A 103 -18.82 -2.88 4.87
C ILE A 103 -19.85 -1.76 5.08
N GLU A 104 -21.12 -2.02 4.79
CA GLU A 104 -22.21 -1.04 4.95
C GLU A 104 -22.46 -0.70 6.41
N GLU A 105 -22.47 -1.70 7.29
CA GLU A 105 -22.66 -1.52 8.73
C GLU A 105 -21.50 -0.73 9.34
N LEU A 106 -20.26 -1.15 9.01
CA LEU A 106 -19.05 -0.49 9.49
C LEU A 106 -18.94 0.96 8.99
N THR A 107 -19.32 1.21 7.74
CA THR A 107 -19.35 2.55 7.17
C THR A 107 -20.33 3.44 7.93
N ARG A 108 -21.53 2.95 8.23
CA ARG A 108 -22.53 3.69 8.98
C ARG A 108 -22.01 4.04 10.39
N GLU A 109 -21.42 3.08 11.10
CA GLU A 109 -20.85 3.31 12.42
C GLU A 109 -19.74 4.37 12.39
N LEU A 110 -18.86 4.32 11.40
CA LEU A 110 -17.78 5.28 11.25
C LEU A 110 -18.27 6.68 10.88
N LEU A 111 -19.32 6.79 10.05
CA LEU A 111 -19.97 8.07 9.74
C LEU A 111 -20.65 8.67 10.98
N GLU A 112 -21.30 7.86 11.80
CA GLU A 112 -21.89 8.32 13.08
C GLU A 112 -20.79 8.86 14.03
N LYS A 113 -19.60 8.27 14.00
CA LYS A 113 -18.39 8.74 14.73
C LYS A 113 -17.69 9.92 14.06
N ARG A 114 -18.31 10.53 13.03
CA ARG A 114 -17.80 11.69 12.28
C ARG A 114 -16.50 11.45 11.50
N HIS A 115 -16.26 10.22 11.07
CA HIS A 115 -15.21 9.96 10.08
C HIS A 115 -15.69 10.35 8.69
N HIS A 116 -14.78 10.86 7.87
CA HIS A 116 -15.06 11.29 6.51
C HIS A 116 -14.30 10.43 5.49
N PHE A 117 -14.99 10.04 4.44
CA PHE A 117 -14.43 9.25 3.35
C PHE A 117 -14.59 10.00 2.03
N ALA A 118 -13.52 10.06 1.24
CA ALA A 118 -13.62 10.57 -0.13
C ALA A 118 -14.29 9.56 -1.06
N GLU A 119 -14.08 8.28 -0.79
CA GLU A 119 -14.70 7.14 -1.47
C GLU A 119 -14.84 5.99 -0.48
N LEU A 120 -15.85 5.16 -0.68
CA LEU A 120 -16.07 3.96 0.10
C LEU A 120 -15.30 2.79 -0.56
N SER A 121 -14.23 2.37 0.08
CA SER A 121 -13.46 1.19 -0.30
C SER A 121 -12.97 0.47 0.94
N ASP A 122 -12.74 -0.83 0.82
CA ASP A 122 -12.30 -1.67 1.93
C ASP A 122 -11.05 -1.12 2.62
N SER A 123 -10.06 -0.69 1.84
CA SER A 123 -8.81 -0.12 2.36
C SER A 123 -9.02 1.19 3.12
N LYS A 124 -9.94 2.03 2.67
CA LYS A 124 -10.21 3.33 3.31
C LYS A 124 -11.00 3.16 4.60
N ILE A 125 -11.89 2.17 4.65
CA ILE A 125 -12.66 1.82 5.84
C ILE A 125 -11.75 1.19 6.89
N ILE A 126 -10.88 0.26 6.52
CA ILE A 126 -9.87 -0.33 7.42
C ILE A 126 -8.99 0.75 8.04
N ARG A 127 -8.60 1.75 7.26
CA ARG A 127 -7.84 2.90 7.76
C ARG A 127 -8.56 3.71 8.82
N ALA A 128 -9.86 3.91 8.65
CA ALA A 128 -10.68 4.74 9.53
C ALA A 128 -11.18 4.00 10.77
N ALA A 129 -11.19 2.67 10.76
CA ALA A 129 -11.60 1.86 11.90
C ALA A 129 -10.67 2.13 13.10
N PRO A 130 -11.23 2.31 14.32
CA PRO A 130 -10.42 2.51 15.51
C PRO A 130 -9.49 1.32 15.71
N GLN A 131 -8.22 1.59 15.98
CA GLN A 131 -7.12 0.61 16.01
C GLN A 131 -7.17 -0.35 17.22
N ASN A 132 -8.34 -0.59 17.78
CA ASN A 132 -8.54 -1.54 18.86
C ASN A 132 -8.63 -2.97 18.30
N GLY A 133 -7.51 -3.51 17.82
CA GLY A 133 -7.45 -4.91 17.44
C GLY A 133 -6.67 -5.27 16.17
N PHE A 134 -6.22 -4.31 15.36
CA PHE A 134 -5.36 -4.59 14.22
C PHE A 134 -3.90 -4.25 14.53
N CYS A 135 -3.00 -5.11 14.08
CA CYS A 135 -1.56 -4.97 14.25
C CYS A 135 -1.11 -3.52 14.10
N LYS A 136 -0.67 -2.91 15.18
CA LYS A 136 0.17 -1.73 15.12
C LYS A 136 1.47 -2.15 14.42
N ALA A 137 1.66 -1.72 13.19
CA ALA A 137 3.02 -1.57 12.72
C ALA A 137 3.64 -0.49 13.63
N ALA A 138 4.40 -0.93 14.61
CA ALA A 138 5.11 -0.01 15.48
C ALA A 138 6.04 0.84 14.63
N PRO A 139 6.13 2.15 14.87
CA PRO A 139 7.21 2.92 14.29
C PRO A 139 8.52 2.29 14.76
N VAL A 140 9.32 1.86 13.81
CA VAL A 140 10.70 1.47 14.10
C VAL A 140 11.43 2.76 14.43
N THR A 141 11.58 3.00 15.71
CA THR A 141 12.48 4.04 16.22
C THR A 141 13.93 3.72 15.89
#